data_95262b2b2882df7e7302e387200b0947
#
_entry.id   95262b2b2882df7e7302e387200b0947
#
_cell.length_a   1.000
_cell.length_b   1.000
_cell.length_c   1.000
_cell.angle_alpha   90.00
_cell.angle_beta   90.00
_cell.angle_gamma   90.00
#
_symmetry.space_group_name_H-M   'P 1'
#
loop_
_entity.id
_entity.type
_entity.pdbx_description
1 polymer ?
#
loop_
_entity_poly.entity_id
_entity_poly.type
_entity_poly.pdbx_seq_one_letter_code
_entity_poly.pdbx_strand_id
1 'polypeptide(L)'
;TEITRVMSEKDPENKTAYEKNADAYIADLTELDSKAKKEFADIPEQKKLLVTSEGAFKYFSQAYGLQAAYIWEINTESQGTPDQMKQIIEKVRDSEVPVLFVETSVDPRSMERLANEVDLPVYSNLFTDSIAKDGEFGDSYFEMMKWNVEKIHEGLSQ
;
A
#
# COMPACT_ATOMS: atom_id res chain seq x y z
N THR A 1 18.95 -6.82 -13.34
CA THR A 1 19.00 -6.11 -12.05
C THR A 1 20.34 -6.32 -11.35
N GLU A 2 20.65 -5.54 -10.30
CA GLU A 2 21.90 -5.70 -9.53
C GLU A 2 21.97 -7.07 -8.85
N ILE A 3 20.89 -7.56 -8.28
CA ILE A 3 20.83 -8.90 -7.69
C ILE A 3 21.20 -9.97 -8.73
N THR A 4 20.61 -9.92 -9.90
CA THR A 4 20.88 -10.87 -11.00
C THR A 4 22.36 -10.83 -11.40
N ARG A 5 22.94 -9.63 -11.51
CA ARG A 5 24.35 -9.46 -11.82
C ARG A 5 25.26 -10.13 -10.78
N VAL A 6 25.04 -9.81 -9.50
CA VAL A 6 25.85 -10.38 -8.40
C VAL A 6 25.70 -11.90 -8.31
N MET A 7 24.50 -12.44 -8.44
CA MET A 7 24.28 -13.89 -8.44
C MET A 7 24.99 -14.56 -9.61
N SER A 8 24.90 -14.00 -10.83
CA SER A 8 25.56 -14.53 -12.02
C SER A 8 27.11 -14.49 -11.93
N GLU A 9 27.66 -13.49 -11.24
CA GLU A 9 29.11 -13.44 -10.97
C GLU A 9 29.59 -14.45 -9.93
N LYS A 10 28.75 -14.72 -8.90
CA LYS A 10 29.09 -15.65 -7.83
C LYS A 10 28.84 -17.12 -8.20
N ASP A 11 27.88 -17.35 -9.09
CA ASP A 11 27.46 -18.66 -9.57
C ASP A 11 27.23 -18.62 -11.09
N PRO A 12 28.31 -18.63 -11.89
CA PRO A 12 28.21 -18.49 -13.34
C PRO A 12 27.50 -19.66 -14.04
N GLU A 13 27.51 -20.85 -13.44
CA GLU A 13 26.86 -22.04 -14.00
C GLU A 13 25.33 -21.88 -14.07
N ASN A 14 24.74 -21.12 -13.14
CA ASN A 14 23.30 -20.87 -13.08
C ASN A 14 22.90 -19.49 -13.64
N LYS A 15 23.81 -18.76 -14.25
CA LYS A 15 23.56 -17.40 -14.80
C LYS A 15 22.31 -17.32 -15.66
N THR A 16 22.14 -18.23 -16.61
CA THR A 16 20.98 -18.22 -17.53
C THR A 16 19.65 -18.41 -16.78
N ALA A 17 19.64 -19.20 -15.70
CA ALA A 17 18.44 -19.38 -14.87
C ALA A 17 18.12 -18.11 -14.09
N TYR A 18 19.13 -17.43 -13.53
CA TYR A 18 18.94 -16.16 -12.82
C TYR A 18 18.41 -15.06 -13.74
N GLU A 19 18.97 -14.93 -14.95
CA GLU A 19 18.53 -13.96 -15.94
C GLU A 19 17.08 -14.24 -16.35
N LYS A 20 16.75 -15.49 -16.71
CA LYS A 20 15.39 -15.87 -17.09
C LYS A 20 14.36 -15.60 -16.00
N ASN A 21 14.67 -15.95 -14.74
CA ASN A 21 13.76 -15.76 -13.62
C ASN A 21 13.57 -14.25 -13.32
N ALA A 22 14.65 -13.47 -13.41
CA ALA A 22 14.59 -12.03 -13.23
C ALA A 22 13.73 -11.36 -14.32
N ASP A 23 13.92 -11.74 -15.58
CA ASP A 23 13.16 -11.18 -16.71
C ASP A 23 11.67 -11.49 -16.58
N ALA A 24 11.30 -12.74 -16.22
CA ALA A 24 9.91 -13.12 -15.98
C ALA A 24 9.28 -12.30 -14.85
N TYR A 25 9.97 -12.22 -13.71
CA TYR A 25 9.43 -11.49 -12.55
C TYR A 25 9.33 -9.97 -12.78
N ILE A 26 10.28 -9.39 -13.52
CA ILE A 26 10.22 -7.97 -13.93
C ILE A 26 9.03 -7.74 -14.87
N ALA A 27 8.75 -8.67 -15.78
CA ALA A 27 7.59 -8.57 -16.67
C ALA A 27 6.28 -8.54 -15.85
N ASP A 28 6.11 -9.46 -14.90
CA ASP A 28 4.94 -9.52 -14.02
C ASP A 28 4.76 -8.22 -13.21
N LEU A 29 5.83 -7.71 -12.62
CA LEU A 29 5.80 -6.44 -11.85
C LEU A 29 5.50 -5.23 -12.74
N THR A 30 6.00 -5.22 -13.99
CA THR A 30 5.75 -4.14 -14.95
C THR A 30 4.28 -4.14 -15.40
N GLU A 31 3.69 -5.32 -15.57
CA GLU A 31 2.27 -5.46 -15.89
C GLU A 31 1.40 -4.95 -14.74
N LEU A 32 1.71 -5.36 -13.50
CA LEU A 32 1.01 -4.90 -12.31
C LEU A 32 1.09 -3.38 -12.13
N ASP A 33 2.27 -2.79 -12.30
CA ASP A 33 2.49 -1.33 -12.24
C ASP A 33 1.66 -0.60 -13.31
N SER A 34 1.65 -1.13 -14.54
CA SER A 34 0.90 -0.54 -15.65
C SER A 34 -0.62 -0.60 -15.41
N LYS A 35 -1.10 -1.74 -14.87
CA LYS A 35 -2.49 -1.92 -14.46
C LYS A 35 -2.86 -0.92 -13.35
N ALA A 36 -2.05 -0.83 -12.30
CA ALA A 36 -2.26 0.07 -11.19
C ALA A 36 -2.36 1.54 -11.64
N LYS A 37 -1.43 2.00 -12.48
CA LYS A 37 -1.45 3.37 -13.05
C LYS A 37 -2.75 3.67 -13.79
N LYS A 38 -3.25 2.71 -14.55
CA LYS A 38 -4.50 2.86 -15.30
C LYS A 38 -5.71 2.92 -14.36
N GLU A 39 -5.80 2.00 -13.41
CA GLU A 39 -6.92 1.91 -12.47
C GLU A 39 -7.00 3.15 -11.58
N PHE A 40 -5.88 3.61 -11.00
CA PHE A 40 -5.89 4.80 -10.17
C PHE A 40 -6.11 6.11 -10.95
N ALA A 41 -5.81 6.13 -12.25
CA ALA A 41 -6.14 7.29 -13.09
C ALA A 41 -7.65 7.52 -13.20
N ASP A 42 -8.45 6.46 -13.15
CA ASP A 42 -9.91 6.52 -13.29
C ASP A 42 -10.64 6.99 -12.00
N ILE A 43 -9.93 7.05 -10.86
CA ILE A 43 -10.50 7.54 -9.60
C ILE A 43 -10.69 9.07 -9.67
N PRO A 44 -11.87 9.62 -9.27
CA PRO A 44 -12.09 11.06 -9.18
C PRO A 44 -11.08 11.73 -8.24
N GLU A 45 -10.60 12.91 -8.60
CA GLU A 45 -9.54 13.61 -7.87
C GLU A 45 -9.89 13.85 -6.39
N GLN A 46 -11.15 14.12 -6.09
CA GLN A 46 -11.67 14.36 -4.74
C GLN A 46 -11.61 13.11 -3.85
N LYS A 47 -11.57 11.90 -4.44
CA LYS A 47 -11.48 10.61 -3.75
C LYS A 47 -10.05 10.05 -3.66
N LYS A 48 -9.06 10.69 -4.28
CA LYS A 48 -7.66 10.23 -4.32
C LYS A 48 -6.90 10.43 -3.02
N LEU A 49 -7.54 10.31 -1.87
CA LEU A 49 -6.91 10.35 -0.56
C LEU A 49 -6.80 8.94 0.03
N LEU A 50 -5.60 8.38 0.08
CA LEU A 50 -5.32 7.11 0.73
C LEU A 50 -5.06 7.36 2.21
N VAL A 51 -5.98 6.93 3.07
CA VAL A 51 -5.93 7.12 4.52
C VAL A 51 -5.52 5.82 5.20
N THR A 52 -4.39 5.83 5.92
CA THR A 52 -3.81 4.69 6.63
C THR A 52 -3.43 5.06 8.06
N SER A 53 -2.99 4.10 8.88
CA SER A 53 -2.55 4.39 10.24
C SER A 53 -1.18 5.05 10.27
N GLU A 54 -0.21 4.50 9.53
CA GLU A 54 1.16 4.99 9.44
C GLU A 54 1.46 5.63 8.08
N GLY A 55 2.48 6.50 8.05
CA GLY A 55 2.98 7.16 6.86
C GLY A 55 3.76 6.25 5.88
N ALA A 56 3.39 4.97 5.75
CA ALA A 56 4.09 3.96 4.95
C ALA A 56 3.83 4.08 3.44
N PHE A 57 2.71 4.68 3.03
CA PHE A 57 2.26 4.71 1.63
C PHE A 57 2.61 5.99 0.86
N LYS A 58 3.52 6.83 1.35
CA LYS A 58 3.90 8.10 0.70
C LYS A 58 4.43 7.90 -0.73
N TYR A 59 5.38 6.98 -0.91
CA TYR A 59 5.97 6.69 -2.22
C TYR A 59 4.98 5.98 -3.15
N PHE A 60 4.17 5.08 -2.62
CA PHE A 60 3.09 4.44 -3.35
C PHE A 60 2.10 5.49 -3.88
N SER A 61 1.61 6.36 -3.01
CA SER A 61 0.69 7.44 -3.37
C SER A 61 1.29 8.35 -4.45
N GLN A 62 2.55 8.76 -4.30
CA GLN A 62 3.24 9.57 -5.30
C GLN A 62 3.35 8.88 -6.65
N ALA A 63 3.67 7.56 -6.67
CA ALA A 63 3.83 6.79 -7.90
C ALA A 63 2.53 6.65 -8.70
N TYR A 64 1.39 6.63 -8.00
CA TYR A 64 0.07 6.37 -8.59
C TYR A 64 -0.88 7.56 -8.57
N GLY A 65 -0.39 8.76 -8.27
CA GLY A 65 -1.19 9.99 -8.31
C GLY A 65 -2.22 10.10 -7.20
N LEU A 66 -1.99 9.41 -6.08
CA LEU A 66 -2.80 9.52 -4.87
C LEU A 66 -2.18 10.52 -3.88
N GLN A 67 -2.96 10.98 -2.91
CA GLN A 67 -2.49 11.71 -1.75
C GLN A 67 -2.44 10.78 -0.54
N ALA A 68 -1.31 10.76 0.18
CA ALA A 68 -1.21 10.00 1.42
C ALA A 68 -1.72 10.82 2.61
N ALA A 69 -2.53 10.19 3.45
CA ALA A 69 -2.92 10.70 4.76
C ALA A 69 -2.80 9.59 5.80
N TYR A 70 -2.37 9.92 7.01
CA TYR A 70 -2.10 8.92 8.04
C TYR A 70 -2.23 9.55 9.43
N ILE A 71 -2.47 8.71 10.43
CA ILE A 71 -2.64 9.17 11.80
C ILE A 71 -1.30 9.57 12.39
N TRP A 72 -0.22 8.79 12.16
CA TRP A 72 1.14 9.08 12.65
C TRP A 72 2.23 8.76 11.63
N GLU A 73 3.39 9.37 11.82
CA GLU A 73 4.59 9.09 11.02
C GLU A 73 5.17 7.72 11.32
N ILE A 74 5.78 7.10 10.30
CA ILE A 74 6.48 5.83 10.44
C ILE A 74 7.61 5.92 11.48
N ASN A 75 7.80 4.87 12.27
CA ASN A 75 8.83 4.79 13.33
C ASN A 75 8.70 5.86 14.45
N THR A 76 7.50 6.34 14.72
CA THR A 76 7.26 7.21 15.89
C THR A 76 6.87 6.41 17.14
N GLU A 77 7.35 6.85 18.32
CA GLU A 77 6.93 6.28 19.60
C GLU A 77 5.51 6.72 20.01
N SER A 78 5.04 7.85 19.45
CA SER A 78 3.74 8.43 19.77
C SER A 78 2.74 8.13 18.67
N GLN A 79 1.86 7.15 18.90
CA GLN A 79 0.87 6.68 17.94
C GLN A 79 -0.54 7.07 18.39
N GLY A 80 -1.28 7.75 17.50
CA GLY A 80 -2.69 8.08 17.75
C GLY A 80 -2.91 9.10 18.87
N THR A 81 -2.02 10.07 19.04
CA THR A 81 -2.21 11.16 20.02
C THR A 81 -3.45 12.00 19.67
N PRO A 82 -4.04 12.72 20.65
CA PRO A 82 -5.20 13.58 20.39
C PRO A 82 -4.98 14.60 19.27
N ASP A 83 -3.79 15.19 19.17
CA ASP A 83 -3.46 16.16 18.14
C ASP A 83 -3.35 15.51 16.75
N GLN A 84 -2.70 14.34 16.65
CA GLN A 84 -2.63 13.55 15.41
C GLN A 84 -4.04 13.15 14.97
N MET A 85 -4.86 12.67 15.89
CA MET A 85 -6.24 12.29 15.61
C MET A 85 -7.07 13.48 15.12
N LYS A 86 -6.95 14.64 15.75
CA LYS A 86 -7.64 15.85 15.31
C LYS A 86 -7.26 16.25 13.88
N GLN A 87 -5.96 16.26 13.56
CA GLN A 87 -5.47 16.64 12.25
C GLN A 87 -5.98 15.71 11.14
N ILE A 88 -5.98 14.40 11.38
CA ILE A 88 -6.46 13.44 10.38
C ILE A 88 -7.98 13.51 10.20
N ILE A 89 -8.75 13.72 11.28
CA ILE A 89 -10.20 13.91 11.21
C ILE A 89 -10.55 15.13 10.33
N GLU A 90 -9.88 16.26 10.53
CA GLU A 90 -10.07 17.47 9.72
C GLU A 90 -9.76 17.17 8.25
N LYS A 91 -8.62 16.53 7.96
CA LYS A 91 -8.20 16.21 6.60
C LYS A 91 -9.17 15.25 5.89
N VAL A 92 -9.70 14.24 6.60
CA VAL A 92 -10.67 13.31 6.04
C VAL A 92 -12.00 14.02 5.74
N ARG A 93 -12.49 14.86 6.65
CA ARG A 93 -13.73 15.64 6.48
C ARG A 93 -13.67 16.65 5.35
N ASP A 94 -12.48 17.17 5.04
CA ASP A 94 -12.25 18.10 3.91
C ASP A 94 -12.11 17.37 2.55
N SER A 95 -12.20 16.04 2.53
CA SER A 95 -12.11 15.19 1.35
C SER A 95 -13.43 14.48 1.05
N GLU A 96 -13.54 13.84 -0.12
CA GLU A 96 -14.65 12.97 -0.49
C GLU A 96 -14.23 11.48 -0.45
N VAL A 97 -13.18 11.14 0.33
CA VAL A 97 -12.75 9.75 0.45
C VAL A 97 -13.86 8.89 1.02
N PRO A 98 -14.19 7.76 0.37
CA PRO A 98 -15.33 6.94 0.82
C PRO A 98 -14.98 5.97 1.94
N VAL A 99 -13.70 5.62 2.11
CA VAL A 99 -13.25 4.55 3.01
C VAL A 99 -11.87 4.82 3.60
N LEU A 100 -11.56 4.09 4.67
CA LEU A 100 -10.26 4.07 5.35
C LEU A 100 -9.60 2.70 5.22
N PHE A 101 -8.29 2.63 5.45
CA PHE A 101 -7.52 1.38 5.41
C PHE A 101 -6.67 1.23 6.67
N VAL A 102 -6.34 0.00 7.04
CA VAL A 102 -5.46 -0.30 8.17
C VAL A 102 -4.37 -1.27 7.73
N GLU A 103 -3.17 -1.13 8.24
CA GLU A 103 -2.05 -2.03 7.91
C GLU A 103 -2.15 -3.34 8.70
N THR A 104 -1.73 -4.45 8.08
CA THR A 104 -1.70 -5.78 8.72
C THR A 104 -0.76 -5.85 9.92
N SER A 105 0.24 -4.98 9.98
CA SER A 105 1.27 -4.90 11.02
C SER A 105 0.93 -3.95 12.18
N VAL A 106 -0.22 -3.25 12.12
CA VAL A 106 -0.59 -2.19 13.07
C VAL A 106 -1.83 -2.58 13.88
N ASP A 107 -1.88 -2.13 15.14
CA ASP A 107 -3.07 -2.28 15.99
C ASP A 107 -4.24 -1.45 15.40
N PRO A 108 -5.39 -2.06 15.06
CA PRO A 108 -6.47 -1.38 14.34
C PRO A 108 -7.23 -0.34 15.18
N ARG A 109 -7.10 -0.33 16.49
CA ARG A 109 -7.91 0.51 17.40
C ARG A 109 -7.88 2.00 17.08
N SER A 110 -6.73 2.53 16.64
CA SER A 110 -6.63 3.95 16.28
C SER A 110 -7.40 4.25 14.99
N MET A 111 -7.34 3.34 14.01
CA MET A 111 -8.12 3.47 12.76
C MET A 111 -9.61 3.28 12.99
N GLU A 112 -10.00 2.33 13.82
CA GLU A 112 -11.41 2.12 14.23
C GLU A 112 -11.99 3.35 14.93
N ARG A 113 -11.19 4.01 15.77
CA ARG A 113 -11.57 5.28 16.39
C ARG A 113 -11.76 6.39 15.37
N LEU A 114 -10.83 6.54 14.42
CA LEU A 114 -10.96 7.50 13.31
C LEU A 114 -12.23 7.22 12.52
N ALA A 115 -12.47 5.96 12.14
CA ALA A 115 -13.62 5.51 11.38
C ALA A 115 -14.96 5.93 12.05
N ASN A 116 -15.07 5.72 13.36
CA ASN A 116 -16.24 6.13 14.13
C ASN A 116 -16.41 7.66 14.20
N GLU A 117 -15.32 8.44 14.27
CA GLU A 117 -15.37 9.90 14.36
C GLU A 117 -15.76 10.58 13.03
N VAL A 118 -15.42 9.94 11.89
CA VAL A 118 -15.71 10.47 10.56
C VAL A 118 -16.89 9.78 9.87
N ASP A 119 -17.47 8.74 10.49
CA ASP A 119 -18.58 7.91 9.96
C ASP A 119 -18.22 7.25 8.60
N LEU A 120 -17.00 6.72 8.49
CA LEU A 120 -16.52 5.99 7.31
C LEU A 120 -16.11 4.57 7.69
N PRO A 121 -16.30 3.58 6.79
CA PRO A 121 -15.84 2.21 7.03
C PRO A 121 -14.32 2.05 6.88
N VAL A 122 -13.73 1.15 7.67
CA VAL A 122 -12.42 0.56 7.35
C VAL A 122 -12.66 -0.53 6.32
N TYR A 123 -12.24 -0.30 5.09
CA TYR A 123 -12.56 -1.16 3.94
C TYR A 123 -11.76 -2.45 3.93
N SER A 124 -10.46 -2.36 4.13
CA SER A 124 -9.56 -3.52 4.05
C SER A 124 -8.27 -3.30 4.83
N ASN A 125 -7.60 -4.41 5.12
CA ASN A 125 -6.21 -4.41 5.55
C ASN A 125 -5.29 -4.27 4.34
N LEU A 126 -4.16 -3.56 4.51
CA LEU A 126 -3.09 -3.42 3.53
C LEU A 126 -1.78 -3.97 4.07
N PHE A 127 -0.99 -4.56 3.20
CA PHE A 127 0.35 -5.03 3.55
C PHE A 127 1.37 -3.88 3.45
N THR A 128 2.36 -3.86 4.35
CA THR A 128 3.45 -2.87 4.34
C THR A 128 4.82 -3.55 4.36
N ASP A 129 5.29 -4.01 5.51
CA ASP A 129 6.62 -4.52 5.79
C ASP A 129 6.68 -6.05 5.98
N SER A 130 5.55 -6.71 5.84
CA SER A 130 5.42 -8.16 5.96
C SER A 130 4.49 -8.72 4.89
N ILE A 131 4.76 -9.94 4.46
CA ILE A 131 3.88 -10.74 3.60
C ILE A 131 3.02 -11.67 4.46
N ALA A 132 1.98 -12.26 3.87
CA ALA A 132 1.16 -13.29 4.50
C ALA A 132 1.96 -14.58 4.74
N LYS A 133 1.36 -15.52 5.47
CA LYS A 133 1.94 -16.84 5.66
C LYS A 133 1.88 -17.64 4.37
N ASP A 134 2.80 -18.58 4.23
CA ASP A 134 2.87 -19.48 3.08
C ASP A 134 1.51 -20.15 2.78
N GLY A 135 1.07 -20.06 1.55
CA GLY A 135 -0.23 -20.53 1.08
C GLY A 135 -1.43 -19.65 1.37
N GLU A 136 -1.25 -18.50 2.05
CA GLU A 136 -2.29 -17.48 2.21
C GLU A 136 -2.16 -16.41 1.11
N PHE A 137 -3.24 -15.67 0.85
CA PHE A 137 -3.21 -14.59 -0.13
C PHE A 137 -2.28 -13.46 0.34
N GLY A 138 -1.30 -13.07 -0.49
CA GLY A 138 -0.29 -12.08 -0.13
C GLY A 138 1.01 -12.69 0.41
N ASP A 139 1.25 -14.00 0.22
CA ASP A 139 2.44 -14.72 0.67
C ASP A 139 3.72 -14.45 -0.13
N SER A 140 3.65 -13.62 -1.14
CA SER A 140 4.79 -13.11 -1.91
C SER A 140 4.69 -11.60 -2.09
N TYR A 141 5.81 -10.95 -2.44
CA TYR A 141 5.80 -9.51 -2.73
C TYR A 141 4.84 -9.15 -3.87
N PHE A 142 4.77 -10.00 -4.92
CA PHE A 142 3.86 -9.78 -6.03
C PHE A 142 2.39 -9.84 -5.58
N GLU A 143 2.00 -10.89 -4.86
CA GLU A 143 0.62 -11.06 -4.37
C GLU A 143 0.24 -9.99 -3.33
N MET A 144 1.17 -9.61 -2.45
CA MET A 144 0.99 -8.51 -1.51
C MET A 144 0.71 -7.18 -2.22
N MET A 145 1.52 -6.84 -3.23
CA MET A 145 1.35 -5.61 -4.01
C MET A 145 0.07 -5.63 -4.84
N LYS A 146 -0.26 -6.77 -5.43
CA LYS A 146 -1.52 -6.96 -6.16
C LYS A 146 -2.74 -6.75 -5.26
N TRP A 147 -2.73 -7.34 -4.06
CA TRP A 147 -3.77 -7.10 -3.05
C TRP A 147 -3.91 -5.62 -2.72
N ASN A 148 -2.81 -4.94 -2.42
CA ASN A 148 -2.84 -3.53 -2.08
C ASN A 148 -3.43 -2.68 -3.22
N VAL A 149 -2.99 -2.90 -4.46
CA VAL A 149 -3.52 -2.20 -5.64
C VAL A 149 -5.03 -2.43 -5.77
N GLU A 150 -5.47 -3.69 -5.74
CA GLU A 150 -6.88 -4.06 -5.89
C GLU A 150 -7.73 -3.47 -4.75
N LYS A 151 -7.31 -3.62 -3.51
CA LYS A 151 -8.11 -3.13 -2.35
C LYS A 151 -8.18 -1.62 -2.27
N ILE A 152 -7.09 -0.91 -2.59
CA ILE A 152 -7.10 0.55 -2.61
C ILE A 152 -8.00 1.05 -3.75
N HIS A 153 -7.87 0.47 -4.95
CA HIS A 153 -8.72 0.86 -6.08
C HIS A 153 -10.21 0.58 -5.83
N GLU A 154 -10.56 -0.64 -5.38
CA GLU A 154 -11.93 -1.02 -5.05
C GLU A 154 -12.54 -0.08 -3.98
N GLY A 155 -11.77 0.23 -2.94
CA GLY A 155 -12.23 1.10 -1.85
C GLY A 155 -12.45 2.54 -2.30
N LEU A 156 -11.49 3.15 -3.00
CA LEU A 156 -11.57 4.54 -3.43
C LEU A 156 -12.55 4.78 -4.60
N SER A 157 -12.97 3.71 -5.28
CA SER A 157 -13.92 3.78 -6.41
C SER A 157 -15.41 3.68 -5.98
N GLN A 158 -15.70 3.57 -4.68
CA GLN A 158 -17.07 3.47 -4.15
C GLN A 158 -17.92 4.73 -4.30
#